data_8866f159e51e6e3ff1f36f912e4bc37c
#
_entry.id   8866f159e51e6e3ff1f36f912e4bc37c
#
_cell.length_a   1.000
_cell.length_b   1.000
_cell.length_c   1.000
_cell.angle_alpha   90.00
_cell.angle_beta   90.00
_cell.angle_gamma   90.00
#
_symmetry.space_group_name_H-M   'P 1'
#
loop_
_entity.id
_entity.type
_entity.pdbx_description
1 polymer ?
#
loop_
_entity_poly.entity_id
_entity_poly.type
_entity_poly.pdbx_seq_one_letter_code
_entity_poly.pdbx_strand_id
1 'polypeptide(L)'
;MAVIDVTSAGVQGIKPPSWALALTEGGRALADYVTLQGASPLLGYAPTGDGHPVMVLPGFLAGGGTTAPIRRFLNSKGYETFCWGLGRNLGPLAIGPEGELLGQRLESIYRKMKRKISLVGWSLGGVMARELAKQYPKYVRQVISLGSPFGGNPRANHAWRIYQSVTGHEIDPAAMQDVFDNMAYAPKDIPTTAIFSKGDGVVAWQTCVEKPAPHTDNIEVYASHCGLGVNP
;
A
#
# COMPACT_ATOMS: atom_id res chain seq x y z
N MET A 1 -7.19 -22.47 -6.80
CA MET A 1 -6.95 -21.27 -5.96
C MET A 1 -7.19 -21.66 -4.51
N ALA A 2 -6.16 -21.69 -3.68
CA ALA A 2 -6.33 -22.00 -2.27
C ALA A 2 -6.97 -20.80 -1.57
N VAL A 3 -8.11 -21.01 -0.93
CA VAL A 3 -8.76 -20.00 -0.08
C VAL A 3 -7.89 -19.89 1.18
N ILE A 4 -7.27 -18.73 1.39
CA ILE A 4 -6.54 -18.43 2.62
C ILE A 4 -7.60 -18.12 3.68
N ASP A 5 -7.76 -19.04 4.65
CA ASP A 5 -8.68 -18.85 5.77
C ASP A 5 -8.07 -17.83 6.76
N VAL A 6 -8.58 -16.61 6.72
CA VAL A 6 -8.17 -15.51 7.63
C VAL A 6 -9.31 -15.28 8.64
N THR A 7 -9.54 -16.28 9.51
CA THR A 7 -10.50 -16.11 10.61
C THR A 7 -9.92 -15.21 11.71
N SER A 8 -10.75 -14.51 12.46
CA SER A 8 -10.37 -13.60 13.55
C SER A 8 -9.48 -14.25 14.62
N ALA A 9 -9.57 -15.56 14.82
CA ALA A 9 -8.71 -16.33 15.73
C ALA A 9 -7.26 -16.45 15.24
N GLY A 10 -7.00 -16.38 13.92
CA GLY A 10 -5.66 -16.43 13.33
C GLY A 10 -4.86 -15.13 13.44
N VAL A 11 -5.54 -14.00 13.63
CA VAL A 11 -4.94 -12.67 13.60
C VAL A 11 -4.08 -12.36 14.84
N GLN A 12 -4.45 -12.86 16.01
CA GLN A 12 -3.72 -12.62 17.26
C GLN A 12 -2.37 -13.36 17.34
N GLY A 13 -2.18 -14.42 16.55
CA GLY A 13 -0.94 -15.23 16.53
C GLY A 13 0.09 -14.82 15.48
N ILE A 14 -0.20 -13.81 14.64
CA ILE A 14 0.71 -13.39 13.58
C ILE A 14 1.99 -12.78 14.16
N LYS A 15 3.13 -13.37 13.80
CA LYS A 15 4.47 -12.90 14.22
C LYS A 15 5.09 -12.02 13.13
N PRO A 16 5.97 -11.07 13.51
CA PRO A 16 6.80 -10.35 12.54
C PRO A 16 7.60 -11.30 11.65
N PRO A 17 8.01 -10.85 10.45
CA PRO A 17 8.92 -11.62 9.60
C PRO A 17 10.20 -12.04 10.33
N SER A 18 10.86 -13.09 9.85
CA SER A 18 12.11 -13.53 10.43
C SER A 18 13.20 -12.46 10.32
N TRP A 19 14.11 -12.39 11.29
CA TRP A 19 15.26 -11.48 11.22
C TRP A 19 16.15 -11.71 10.00
N ALA A 20 16.22 -12.94 9.49
CA ALA A 20 16.94 -13.24 8.26
C ALA A 20 16.34 -12.50 7.05
N LEU A 21 15.03 -12.43 6.93
CA LEU A 21 14.34 -11.65 5.89
C LEU A 21 14.56 -10.15 6.10
N ALA A 22 14.45 -9.67 7.34
CA ALA A 22 14.64 -8.25 7.65
C ALA A 22 16.06 -7.76 7.33
N LEU A 23 17.09 -8.51 7.73
CA LEU A 23 18.49 -8.15 7.51
C LEU A 23 18.90 -8.20 6.03
N THR A 24 18.27 -9.05 5.23
CA THR A 24 18.54 -9.17 3.80
C THR A 24 17.69 -8.23 2.93
N GLU A 25 16.76 -7.48 3.54
CA GLU A 25 15.78 -6.65 2.85
C GLU A 25 16.41 -5.69 1.84
N GLY A 26 17.46 -4.95 2.23
CA GLY A 26 18.13 -3.99 1.35
C GLY A 26 18.80 -4.63 0.14
N GLY A 27 19.46 -5.77 0.34
CA GLY A 27 20.09 -6.53 -0.77
C GLY A 27 19.07 -7.09 -1.75
N ARG A 28 17.94 -7.58 -1.24
CA ARG A 28 16.83 -8.10 -2.05
C ARG A 28 16.12 -6.99 -2.81
N ALA A 29 15.91 -5.84 -2.18
CA ALA A 29 15.34 -4.66 -2.86
C ALA A 29 16.23 -4.17 -4.02
N LEU A 30 17.54 -4.22 -3.85
CA LEU A 30 18.48 -3.93 -4.94
C LEU A 30 18.37 -4.96 -6.08
N ALA A 31 18.25 -6.25 -5.73
CA ALA A 31 18.05 -7.31 -6.72
C ALA A 31 16.70 -7.13 -7.48
N ASP A 32 15.63 -6.78 -6.78
CA ASP A 32 14.33 -6.45 -7.38
C ASP A 32 14.46 -5.29 -8.39
N TYR A 33 15.19 -4.24 -8.01
CA TYR A 33 15.44 -3.10 -8.89
C TYR A 33 16.26 -3.47 -10.13
N VAL A 34 17.32 -4.28 -9.98
CA VAL A 34 18.12 -4.78 -11.12
C VAL A 34 17.25 -5.65 -12.03
N THR A 35 16.41 -6.50 -11.46
CA THR A 35 15.47 -7.35 -12.22
C THR A 35 14.49 -6.49 -13.03
N LEU A 36 13.99 -5.39 -12.48
CA LEU A 36 13.14 -4.45 -13.19
C LEU A 36 13.85 -3.89 -14.44
N GLN A 37 15.14 -3.54 -14.32
CA GLN A 37 15.90 -3.03 -15.48
C GLN A 37 16.01 -4.09 -16.58
N GLY A 38 16.29 -5.35 -16.20
CA GLY A 38 16.36 -6.47 -17.15
C GLY A 38 14.99 -6.83 -17.76
N ALA A 39 13.92 -6.73 -16.99
CA ALA A 39 12.56 -7.04 -17.45
C ALA A 39 11.90 -5.88 -18.22
N SER A 40 12.50 -4.70 -18.24
CA SER A 40 11.94 -3.50 -18.88
C SER A 40 11.42 -3.73 -20.32
N PRO A 41 12.09 -4.47 -21.21
CA PRO A 41 11.56 -4.76 -22.54
C PRO A 41 10.26 -5.58 -22.49
N LEU A 42 10.14 -6.54 -21.56
CA LEU A 42 8.94 -7.38 -21.39
C LEU A 42 7.75 -6.57 -20.90
N LEU A 43 7.98 -5.59 -20.03
CA LEU A 43 6.96 -4.68 -19.54
C LEU A 43 6.34 -3.83 -20.66
N GLY A 44 7.04 -3.69 -21.78
CA GLY A 44 6.50 -3.08 -23.00
C GLY A 44 5.24 -3.77 -23.53
N TYR A 45 5.09 -5.07 -23.32
CA TYR A 45 3.93 -5.86 -23.77
C TYR A 45 2.73 -5.78 -22.82
N ALA A 46 2.86 -5.16 -21.64
CA ALA A 46 1.72 -4.97 -20.75
C ALA A 46 0.63 -4.13 -21.45
N PRO A 47 -0.66 -4.41 -21.20
CA PRO A 47 -1.77 -3.72 -21.84
C PRO A 47 -1.71 -2.20 -21.67
N THR A 48 -2.18 -1.47 -22.66
CA THR A 48 -2.35 -0.01 -22.60
C THR A 48 -3.52 0.34 -21.70
N GLY A 49 -3.34 1.35 -20.85
CA GLY A 49 -4.39 1.87 -19.98
C GLY A 49 -5.40 2.75 -20.74
N ASP A 50 -6.48 3.09 -20.04
CA ASP A 50 -7.58 3.92 -20.55
C ASP A 50 -7.42 5.43 -20.26
N GLY A 51 -6.25 5.86 -19.84
CA GLY A 51 -5.92 7.26 -19.53
C GLY A 51 -6.54 7.80 -18.24
N HIS A 52 -7.12 6.96 -17.37
CA HIS A 52 -7.66 7.46 -16.10
C HIS A 52 -6.55 7.89 -15.11
N PRO A 53 -6.87 8.82 -14.19
CA PRO A 53 -5.89 9.29 -13.22
C PRO A 53 -5.55 8.22 -12.17
N VAL A 54 -4.25 8.14 -11.84
CA VAL A 54 -3.72 7.26 -10.79
C VAL A 54 -2.91 8.09 -9.80
N MET A 55 -3.27 8.08 -8.53
CA MET A 55 -2.47 8.69 -7.46
C MET A 55 -1.66 7.60 -6.75
N VAL A 56 -0.33 7.82 -6.63
CA VAL A 56 0.57 6.86 -5.99
C VAL A 56 1.07 7.41 -4.65
N LEU A 57 0.80 6.66 -3.57
CA LEU A 57 1.12 7.01 -2.19
C LEU A 57 2.35 6.23 -1.72
N PRO A 58 3.37 6.93 -1.15
CA PRO A 58 4.60 6.30 -0.67
C PRO A 58 4.41 5.62 0.69
N GLY A 59 5.32 4.70 1.02
CA GLY A 59 5.44 4.10 2.35
C GLY A 59 5.91 5.09 3.43
N PHE A 60 5.95 4.61 4.67
CA PHE A 60 6.43 5.40 5.82
C PHE A 60 7.87 5.88 5.60
N LEU A 61 8.18 7.11 5.98
CA LEU A 61 9.45 7.84 5.76
C LEU A 61 9.83 8.08 4.30
N ALA A 62 9.12 7.49 3.35
CA ALA A 62 9.35 7.65 1.93
C ALA A 62 8.66 8.92 1.39
N GLY A 63 9.12 9.41 0.27
CA GLY A 63 8.51 10.55 -0.43
C GLY A 63 8.10 10.18 -1.85
N GLY A 64 7.55 11.14 -2.58
CA GLY A 64 7.11 10.92 -3.97
C GLY A 64 8.20 10.43 -4.94
N GLY A 65 9.48 10.65 -4.62
CA GLY A 65 10.61 10.11 -5.40
C GLY A 65 10.65 8.60 -5.44
N THR A 66 10.33 7.93 -4.33
CA THR A 66 10.36 6.46 -4.23
C THR A 66 9.27 5.78 -5.06
N THR A 67 8.17 6.48 -5.36
CA THR A 67 7.09 6.00 -6.21
C THR A 67 7.28 6.34 -7.70
N ALA A 68 8.38 6.99 -8.05
CA ALA A 68 8.64 7.39 -9.43
C ALA A 68 8.73 6.22 -10.42
N PRO A 69 9.32 5.06 -10.09
CA PRO A 69 9.35 3.90 -10.99
C PRO A 69 7.92 3.45 -11.38
N ILE A 70 7.03 3.26 -10.40
CA ILE A 70 5.62 2.89 -10.64
C ILE A 70 4.94 3.93 -11.53
N ARG A 71 5.10 5.22 -11.22
CA ARG A 71 4.47 6.29 -11.99
C ARG A 71 4.99 6.37 -13.41
N ARG A 72 6.31 6.19 -13.62
CA ARG A 72 6.89 6.16 -14.98
C ARG A 72 6.33 5.00 -15.80
N PHE A 73 6.26 3.82 -15.19
CA PHE A 73 5.67 2.65 -15.85
C PHE A 73 4.20 2.90 -16.23
N LEU A 74 3.38 3.34 -15.29
CA LEU A 74 1.96 3.62 -15.54
C LEU A 74 1.78 4.72 -16.61
N ASN A 75 2.60 5.78 -16.58
CA ASN A 75 2.58 6.81 -17.64
C ASN A 75 2.95 6.22 -19.00
N SER A 76 3.95 5.33 -19.07
CA SER A 76 4.32 4.66 -20.33
C SER A 76 3.20 3.78 -20.90
N LYS A 77 2.27 3.37 -20.02
CA LYS A 77 1.07 2.60 -20.38
C LYS A 77 -0.16 3.48 -20.62
N GLY A 78 -0.01 4.80 -20.63
CA GLY A 78 -1.09 5.73 -21.00
C GLY A 78 -1.95 6.18 -19.83
N TYR A 79 -1.63 5.88 -18.58
CA TYR A 79 -2.32 6.44 -17.43
C TYR A 79 -1.83 7.85 -17.11
N GLU A 80 -2.66 8.70 -16.54
CA GLU A 80 -2.25 10.01 -16.02
C GLU A 80 -1.86 9.89 -14.53
N THR A 81 -0.56 9.85 -14.20
CA THR A 81 -0.15 9.59 -12.83
C THR A 81 0.14 10.85 -12.01
N PHE A 82 -0.22 10.81 -10.75
CA PHE A 82 -0.02 11.86 -9.77
C PHE A 82 0.81 11.36 -8.59
N CYS A 83 1.77 12.16 -8.18
CA CYS A 83 2.38 12.01 -6.87
C CYS A 83 1.38 12.44 -5.79
N TRP A 84 1.45 11.83 -4.62
CA TRP A 84 0.63 12.22 -3.47
C TRP A 84 0.81 13.69 -3.04
N GLY A 85 2.00 14.29 -3.26
CA GLY A 85 2.22 15.73 -3.17
C GLY A 85 2.42 16.29 -1.77
N LEU A 86 2.52 15.46 -0.72
CA LEU A 86 2.61 15.87 0.69
C LEU A 86 4.00 15.68 1.31
N GLY A 87 5.06 15.62 0.46
CA GLY A 87 6.44 15.50 0.93
C GLY A 87 6.81 14.09 1.40
N ARG A 88 7.43 13.99 2.59
CA ARG A 88 7.77 12.70 3.22
C ARG A 88 6.58 12.17 4.01
N ASN A 89 6.27 10.89 3.86
CA ASN A 89 5.17 10.27 4.60
C ASN A 89 5.55 10.02 6.06
N LEU A 90 5.10 10.89 6.94
CA LEU A 90 5.27 10.80 8.39
C LEU A 90 3.96 10.38 9.10
N GLY A 91 3.09 9.66 8.39
CA GLY A 91 1.80 9.29 8.94
C GLY A 91 0.87 10.50 9.14
N PRO A 92 0.13 10.58 10.27
CA PRO A 92 -0.78 11.69 10.56
C PRO A 92 -0.12 13.07 10.49
N LEU A 93 1.16 13.16 10.82
CA LEU A 93 1.92 14.43 10.74
C LEU A 93 2.03 14.98 9.31
N ALA A 94 1.91 14.13 8.29
CA ALA A 94 2.00 14.54 6.90
C ALA A 94 0.63 14.79 6.26
N ILE A 95 -0.42 14.10 6.72
CA ILE A 95 -1.74 14.14 6.10
C ILE A 95 -2.76 14.97 6.87
N GLY A 96 -2.41 15.44 8.07
CA GLY A 96 -3.32 16.06 9.04
C GLY A 96 -3.98 15.03 9.96
N PRO A 97 -4.45 15.45 11.15
CA PRO A 97 -5.03 14.57 12.17
C PRO A 97 -6.19 13.71 11.66
N GLU A 98 -7.03 14.29 10.81
CA GLU A 98 -8.19 13.63 10.20
C GLU A 98 -7.91 13.16 8.74
N GLY A 99 -6.66 13.28 8.28
CA GLY A 99 -6.29 12.96 6.89
C GLY A 99 -6.75 14.01 5.87
N GLU A 100 -7.14 15.20 6.32
CA GLU A 100 -7.76 16.26 5.53
C GLU A 100 -6.89 16.76 4.38
N LEU A 101 -5.55 16.83 4.57
CA LEU A 101 -4.64 17.26 3.50
C LEU A 101 -4.59 16.25 2.36
N LEU A 102 -4.68 14.95 2.69
CA LEU A 102 -4.73 13.89 1.69
C LEU A 102 -6.08 13.90 0.95
N GLY A 103 -7.18 14.15 1.66
CA GLY A 103 -8.51 14.34 1.07
C GLY A 103 -8.54 15.53 0.10
N GLN A 104 -8.00 16.69 0.49
CA GLN A 104 -7.86 17.87 -0.36
C GLN A 104 -7.03 17.57 -1.62
N ARG A 105 -5.94 16.79 -1.47
CA ARG A 105 -5.12 16.38 -2.60
C ARG A 105 -5.91 15.51 -3.58
N LEU A 106 -6.63 14.51 -3.09
CA LEU A 106 -7.51 13.67 -3.91
C LEU A 106 -8.54 14.52 -4.67
N GLU A 107 -9.23 15.41 -3.96
CA GLU A 107 -10.23 16.29 -4.56
C GLU A 107 -9.63 17.21 -5.63
N SER A 108 -8.43 17.76 -5.40
CA SER A 108 -7.75 18.60 -6.39
C SER A 108 -7.47 17.86 -7.71
N ILE A 109 -7.06 16.61 -7.63
CA ILE A 109 -6.85 15.74 -8.81
C ILE A 109 -8.21 15.48 -9.50
N TYR A 110 -9.25 15.14 -8.73
CA TYR A 110 -10.58 14.90 -9.29
C TYR A 110 -11.14 16.12 -9.99
N ARG A 111 -11.00 17.31 -9.41
CA ARG A 111 -11.45 18.58 -10.03
C ARG A 111 -10.74 18.84 -11.36
N LYS A 112 -9.43 18.51 -11.44
CA LYS A 112 -8.64 18.65 -12.67
C LYS A 112 -9.07 17.64 -13.73
N MET A 113 -9.20 16.36 -13.36
CA MET A 113 -9.36 15.25 -14.29
C MET A 113 -10.82 14.94 -14.63
N LYS A 114 -11.77 15.34 -13.76
CA LYS A 114 -13.21 15.02 -13.86
C LYS A 114 -13.51 13.53 -14.01
N ARG A 115 -12.61 12.67 -13.53
CA ARG A 115 -12.69 11.20 -13.57
C ARG A 115 -12.30 10.63 -12.21
N LYS A 116 -12.90 9.49 -11.82
CA LYS A 116 -12.51 8.76 -10.62
C LYS A 116 -11.06 8.32 -10.71
N ILE A 117 -10.37 8.34 -9.57
CA ILE A 117 -8.93 8.14 -9.42
C ILE A 117 -8.65 6.74 -8.90
N SER A 118 -7.75 5.99 -9.53
CA SER A 118 -7.18 4.78 -8.93
C SER A 118 -6.11 5.19 -7.91
N LEU A 119 -6.15 4.55 -6.75
CA LEU A 119 -5.16 4.74 -5.69
C LEU A 119 -4.21 3.55 -5.67
N VAL A 120 -2.91 3.80 -5.78
CA VAL A 120 -1.86 2.80 -5.60
C VAL A 120 -1.06 3.19 -4.37
N GLY A 121 -1.08 2.36 -3.34
CA GLY A 121 -0.39 2.68 -2.10
C GLY A 121 0.63 1.62 -1.69
N TRP A 122 1.84 2.04 -1.37
CA TRP A 122 2.90 1.15 -0.91
C TRP A 122 3.03 1.21 0.61
N SER A 123 3.03 0.06 1.30
CA SER A 123 3.16 -0.05 2.75
C SER A 123 2.12 0.83 3.47
N LEU A 124 2.52 1.76 4.34
CA LEU A 124 1.61 2.72 4.98
C LEU A 124 0.77 3.51 3.97
N GLY A 125 1.32 3.80 2.78
CA GLY A 125 0.57 4.48 1.72
C GLY A 125 -0.65 3.70 1.24
N GLY A 126 -0.62 2.35 1.27
CA GLY A 126 -1.78 1.53 0.93
C GLY A 126 -2.83 1.51 2.03
N VAL A 127 -2.42 1.54 3.30
CA VAL A 127 -3.34 1.73 4.43
C VAL A 127 -4.07 3.07 4.26
N MET A 128 -3.32 4.16 4.00
CA MET A 128 -3.90 5.49 3.77
C MET A 128 -4.83 5.52 2.55
N ALA A 129 -4.47 4.83 1.45
CA ALA A 129 -5.30 4.77 0.25
C ALA A 129 -6.65 4.08 0.52
N ARG A 130 -6.66 3.04 1.35
CA ARG A 130 -7.89 2.33 1.75
C ARG A 130 -8.79 3.23 2.59
N GLU A 131 -8.23 3.90 3.61
CA GLU A 131 -9.00 4.82 4.47
C GLU A 131 -9.53 6.02 3.67
N LEU A 132 -8.71 6.57 2.78
CA LEU A 132 -9.13 7.64 1.87
C LEU A 132 -10.29 7.20 0.97
N ALA A 133 -10.29 5.96 0.48
CA ALA A 133 -11.37 5.41 -0.32
C ALA A 133 -12.67 5.22 0.47
N LYS A 134 -12.59 4.88 1.77
CA LYS A 134 -13.75 4.81 2.66
C LYS A 134 -14.37 6.20 2.89
N GLN A 135 -13.53 7.21 3.10
CA GLN A 135 -13.98 8.59 3.35
C GLN A 135 -14.50 9.29 2.09
N TYR A 136 -13.90 9.03 0.92
CA TYR A 136 -14.19 9.73 -0.33
C TYR A 136 -14.56 8.80 -1.50
N PRO A 137 -15.53 7.88 -1.33
CA PRO A 137 -15.83 6.83 -2.33
C PRO A 137 -16.25 7.38 -3.70
N LYS A 138 -16.83 8.59 -3.72
CA LYS A 138 -17.24 9.26 -4.96
C LYS A 138 -16.08 9.61 -5.90
N TYR A 139 -14.87 9.78 -5.35
CA TYR A 139 -13.68 10.17 -6.13
C TYR A 139 -12.80 8.98 -6.50
N VAL A 140 -12.96 7.83 -5.83
CA VAL A 140 -12.09 6.68 -5.98
C VAL A 140 -12.69 5.66 -6.94
N ARG A 141 -11.86 5.17 -7.88
CA ARG A 141 -12.19 4.12 -8.83
C ARG A 141 -11.89 2.74 -8.27
N GLN A 142 -10.70 2.57 -7.72
CA GLN A 142 -10.20 1.33 -7.11
C GLN A 142 -9.01 1.63 -6.21
N VAL A 143 -8.67 0.67 -5.37
CA VAL A 143 -7.46 0.70 -4.53
C VAL A 143 -6.57 -0.50 -4.85
N ILE A 144 -5.26 -0.25 -5.03
CA ILE A 144 -4.24 -1.28 -5.12
C ILE A 144 -3.22 -1.04 -4.01
N SER A 145 -3.05 -1.99 -3.12
CA SER A 145 -2.10 -1.92 -2.01
C SER A 145 -0.91 -2.85 -2.25
N LEU A 146 0.30 -2.38 -1.94
CA LEU A 146 1.56 -3.09 -2.11
C LEU A 146 2.19 -3.31 -0.74
N GLY A 147 2.19 -4.54 -0.21
CA GLY A 147 2.75 -4.88 1.10
C GLY A 147 2.21 -4.01 2.24
N SER A 148 0.92 -3.74 2.26
CA SER A 148 0.30 -2.81 3.20
C SER A 148 -0.36 -3.54 4.36
N PRO A 149 0.07 -3.33 5.60
CA PRO A 149 -0.46 -4.03 6.77
C PRO A 149 -1.76 -3.37 7.28
N PHE A 150 -2.88 -3.64 6.63
CA PHE A 150 -4.19 -3.13 7.01
C PHE A 150 -5.01 -4.10 7.86
N GLY A 151 -4.55 -5.35 8.01
CA GLY A 151 -5.20 -6.36 8.82
C GLY A 151 -4.35 -6.77 10.02
N GLY A 152 -4.98 -7.27 11.06
CA GLY A 152 -4.30 -7.94 12.15
C GLY A 152 -3.58 -7.03 13.16
N ASN A 153 -2.59 -7.61 13.82
CA ASN A 153 -1.87 -6.96 14.91
C ASN A 153 -0.80 -6.01 14.35
N PRO A 154 -0.81 -4.72 14.66
CA PRO A 154 0.21 -3.76 14.22
C PRO A 154 1.63 -4.11 14.68
N ARG A 155 1.77 -4.90 15.77
CA ARG A 155 3.07 -5.41 16.22
C ARG A 155 3.64 -6.52 15.33
N ALA A 156 2.88 -7.02 14.35
CA ALA A 156 3.34 -8.01 13.37
C ALA A 156 4.20 -7.37 12.25
N ASN A 157 4.88 -6.26 12.53
CA ASN A 157 5.83 -5.63 11.60
C ASN A 157 7.02 -5.01 12.34
N HIS A 158 8.18 -4.95 11.67
CA HIS A 158 9.39 -4.37 12.23
C HIS A 158 9.37 -2.83 12.23
N ALA A 159 8.57 -2.20 11.38
CA ALA A 159 8.49 -0.74 11.28
C ALA A 159 7.71 -0.09 12.44
N TRP A 160 6.97 -0.87 13.22
CA TRP A 160 6.12 -0.41 14.31
C TRP A 160 6.85 0.48 15.32
N ARG A 161 8.03 0.04 15.80
CA ARG A 161 8.84 0.80 16.77
C ARG A 161 9.34 2.13 16.20
N ILE A 162 9.72 2.12 14.91
CA ILE A 162 10.18 3.33 14.22
C ILE A 162 9.00 4.30 14.06
N TYR A 163 7.83 3.79 13.71
CA TYR A 163 6.61 4.59 13.61
C TYR A 163 6.28 5.29 14.94
N GLN A 164 6.27 4.56 16.05
CA GLN A 164 6.04 5.13 17.39
C GLN A 164 7.07 6.21 17.74
N SER A 165 8.37 5.96 17.48
CA SER A 165 9.44 6.92 17.77
C SER A 165 9.33 8.21 16.96
N VAL A 166 8.86 8.14 15.72
CA VAL A 166 8.73 9.30 14.82
C VAL A 166 7.46 10.09 15.10
N THR A 167 6.35 9.40 15.37
CA THR A 167 5.05 10.05 15.56
C THR A 167 4.83 10.53 17.00
N GLY A 168 5.63 10.04 17.96
CA GLY A 168 5.45 10.32 19.38
C GLY A 168 4.20 9.71 20.01
N HIS A 169 3.45 8.91 19.25
CA HIS A 169 2.24 8.25 19.71
C HIS A 169 2.56 6.87 20.27
N GLU A 170 2.41 6.70 21.59
CA GLU A 170 2.25 5.36 22.15
C GLU A 170 0.86 4.85 21.76
N ILE A 171 0.84 3.88 20.85
CA ILE A 171 -0.40 3.23 20.48
C ILE A 171 -0.57 2.03 21.41
N ASP A 172 -1.56 2.10 22.28
CA ASP A 172 -2.04 0.92 22.99
C ASP A 172 -2.87 0.07 22.00
N PRO A 173 -2.38 -1.13 21.61
CA PRO A 173 -3.10 -1.97 20.67
C PRO A 173 -4.48 -2.40 21.19
N ALA A 174 -4.67 -2.49 22.51
CA ALA A 174 -5.95 -2.87 23.08
C ALA A 174 -6.97 -1.73 22.94
N ALA A 175 -6.53 -0.47 23.18
CA ALA A 175 -7.39 0.71 23.02
C ALA A 175 -7.73 1.01 21.54
N MET A 176 -6.92 0.49 20.60
CA MET A 176 -7.11 0.72 19.16
C MET A 176 -7.63 -0.50 18.40
N GLN A 177 -8.05 -1.56 19.09
CA GLN A 177 -8.50 -2.79 18.43
C GLN A 177 -9.63 -2.52 17.43
N ASP A 178 -10.62 -1.73 17.80
CA ASP A 178 -11.75 -1.38 16.92
C ASP A 178 -11.29 -0.63 15.66
N VAL A 179 -10.26 0.21 15.79
CA VAL A 179 -9.67 0.94 14.65
C VAL A 179 -9.00 -0.04 13.68
N PHE A 180 -8.19 -0.98 14.21
CA PHE A 180 -7.54 -2.00 13.40
C PHE A 180 -8.54 -2.96 12.75
N ASP A 181 -9.58 -3.34 13.47
CA ASP A 181 -10.64 -4.19 12.95
C ASP A 181 -11.39 -3.49 11.80
N ASN A 182 -11.66 -2.20 11.95
CA ASN A 182 -12.25 -1.39 10.87
C ASN A 182 -11.31 -1.20 9.68
N MET A 183 -10.01 -1.02 9.90
CA MET A 183 -9.02 -0.93 8.83
C MET A 183 -8.92 -2.23 8.00
N ALA A 184 -9.17 -3.39 8.61
CA ALA A 184 -9.13 -4.69 7.95
C ALA A 184 -10.24 -4.90 6.91
N TYR A 185 -11.33 -4.13 6.96
CA TYR A 185 -12.39 -4.21 5.95
C TYR A 185 -12.04 -3.36 4.72
N ALA A 186 -12.31 -3.92 3.54
CA ALA A 186 -12.17 -3.19 2.28
C ALA A 186 -13.18 -2.02 2.21
N PRO A 187 -12.87 -0.95 1.46
CA PRO A 187 -13.84 0.08 1.13
C PRO A 187 -15.07 -0.52 0.44
N LYS A 188 -16.27 -0.15 0.89
CA LYS A 188 -17.51 -0.70 0.36
C LYS A 188 -17.68 -0.36 -1.12
N ASP A 189 -18.02 -1.35 -1.93
CA ASP A 189 -18.33 -1.23 -3.36
C ASP A 189 -17.19 -0.62 -4.22
N ILE A 190 -15.95 -0.61 -3.69
CA ILE A 190 -14.77 -0.16 -4.42
C ILE A 190 -13.86 -1.37 -4.67
N PRO A 191 -13.53 -1.70 -5.93
CA PRO A 191 -12.56 -2.75 -6.22
C PRO A 191 -11.24 -2.52 -5.47
N THR A 192 -10.79 -3.53 -4.74
CA THR A 192 -9.60 -3.44 -3.91
C THR A 192 -8.72 -4.66 -4.14
N THR A 193 -7.47 -4.44 -4.56
CA THR A 193 -6.50 -5.51 -4.80
C THR A 193 -5.32 -5.35 -3.85
N ALA A 194 -5.02 -6.41 -3.11
CA ALA A 194 -3.84 -6.49 -2.28
C ALA A 194 -2.74 -7.28 -3.00
N ILE A 195 -1.60 -6.65 -3.23
CA ILE A 195 -0.38 -7.29 -3.73
C ILE A 195 0.56 -7.49 -2.54
N PHE A 196 0.93 -8.73 -2.27
CA PHE A 196 1.73 -9.09 -1.11
C PHE A 196 2.84 -10.09 -1.48
N SER A 197 3.85 -10.18 -0.63
CA SER A 197 4.94 -11.15 -0.78
C SER A 197 5.18 -11.90 0.52
N LYS A 198 5.29 -13.22 0.45
CA LYS A 198 5.75 -14.06 1.59
C LYS A 198 7.23 -13.84 1.90
N GLY A 199 7.97 -13.24 0.97
CA GLY A 199 9.35 -12.80 1.16
C GLY A 199 9.50 -11.43 1.79
N ASP A 200 8.41 -10.74 2.17
CA ASP A 200 8.46 -9.45 2.84
C ASP A 200 9.21 -9.56 4.19
N GLY A 201 10.26 -8.77 4.38
CA GLY A 201 11.08 -8.76 5.59
C GLY A 201 10.70 -7.67 6.59
N VAL A 202 9.72 -6.82 6.29
CA VAL A 202 9.29 -5.70 7.12
C VAL A 202 7.94 -5.95 7.77
N VAL A 203 6.95 -6.39 7.02
CA VAL A 203 5.60 -6.68 7.51
C VAL A 203 5.22 -8.14 7.30
N ALA A 204 4.49 -8.70 8.23
CA ALA A 204 3.94 -10.05 8.06
C ALA A 204 2.92 -10.03 6.92
N TRP A 205 3.15 -10.82 5.88
CA TRP A 205 2.31 -10.86 4.67
C TRP A 205 0.83 -11.13 4.96
N GLN A 206 0.54 -11.90 6.02
CA GLN A 206 -0.83 -12.20 6.45
C GLN A 206 -1.63 -10.95 6.82
N THR A 207 -0.93 -9.86 7.20
CA THR A 207 -1.57 -8.57 7.52
C THR A 207 -1.87 -7.73 6.28
N CYS A 208 -1.40 -8.18 5.11
CA CYS A 208 -1.55 -7.49 3.83
C CYS A 208 -2.61 -8.12 2.92
N VAL A 209 -3.40 -9.09 3.42
CA VAL A 209 -4.34 -9.88 2.62
C VAL A 209 -5.77 -9.41 2.86
N GLU A 210 -6.50 -9.16 1.77
CA GLU A 210 -7.93 -8.83 1.82
C GLU A 210 -8.76 -10.01 2.29
N LYS A 211 -9.77 -9.74 3.10
CA LYS A 211 -10.83 -10.71 3.38
C LYS A 211 -11.62 -10.97 2.09
N PRO A 212 -12.01 -12.23 1.81
CA PRO A 212 -12.79 -12.54 0.61
C PRO A 212 -14.09 -11.74 0.54
N ALA A 213 -14.27 -10.99 -0.55
CA ALA A 213 -15.50 -10.26 -0.87
C ALA A 213 -15.62 -10.15 -2.41
N PRO A 214 -16.81 -9.87 -2.98
CA PRO A 214 -17.00 -9.82 -4.43
C PRO A 214 -16.14 -8.78 -5.16
N HIS A 215 -15.61 -7.79 -4.43
CA HIS A 215 -14.82 -6.68 -4.96
C HIS A 215 -13.38 -6.67 -4.44
N THR A 216 -12.90 -7.78 -3.85
CA THR A 216 -11.54 -7.89 -3.31
C THR A 216 -10.75 -8.98 -4.01
N ASP A 217 -9.48 -8.69 -4.32
CA ASP A 217 -8.52 -9.62 -4.90
C ASP A 217 -7.22 -9.63 -4.11
N ASN A 218 -6.53 -10.78 -4.12
CA ASN A 218 -5.22 -10.96 -3.52
C ASN A 218 -4.25 -11.53 -4.55
N ILE A 219 -3.11 -10.85 -4.73
CA ILE A 219 -2.06 -11.25 -5.68
C ILE A 219 -0.77 -11.49 -4.91
N GLU A 220 -0.30 -12.73 -4.87
CA GLU A 220 1.01 -13.07 -4.33
C GLU A 220 2.09 -12.83 -5.39
N VAL A 221 3.13 -12.08 -5.02
CA VAL A 221 4.32 -11.86 -5.84
C VAL A 221 5.57 -12.26 -5.06
N TYR A 222 6.68 -12.46 -5.75
CA TYR A 222 7.96 -12.72 -5.10
C TYR A 222 8.80 -11.44 -5.12
N ALA A 223 8.82 -10.74 -3.99
CA ALA A 223 9.54 -9.47 -3.80
C ALA A 223 9.97 -9.27 -2.35
N SER A 224 10.94 -8.40 -2.13
CA SER A 224 11.18 -7.80 -0.82
C SER A 224 10.13 -6.71 -0.54
N HIS A 225 9.98 -6.27 0.72
CA HIS A 225 9.07 -5.16 1.06
C HIS A 225 9.42 -3.88 0.30
N CYS A 226 10.71 -3.49 0.37
CA CYS A 226 11.22 -2.31 -0.32
C CYS A 226 11.26 -2.51 -1.84
N GLY A 227 11.28 -3.74 -2.31
CA GLY A 227 11.26 -4.10 -3.71
C GLY A 227 9.89 -4.06 -4.36
N LEU A 228 8.79 -4.18 -3.60
CA LEU A 228 7.42 -4.19 -4.16
C LEU A 228 7.10 -2.99 -5.07
N GLY A 229 7.75 -1.85 -4.84
CA GLY A 229 7.59 -0.66 -5.68
C GLY A 229 8.43 -0.68 -6.97
N VAL A 230 9.29 -1.68 -7.15
CA VAL A 230 10.24 -1.82 -8.27
C VAL A 230 10.35 -3.26 -8.78
N ASN A 231 9.51 -4.16 -8.31
CA ASN A 231 9.42 -5.53 -8.82
C ASN A 231 8.71 -5.50 -10.18
N PRO A 232 9.24 -6.22 -11.21
CA PRO A 232 8.68 -6.22 -12.56
C PRO A 232 7.34 -6.96 -12.67
#